data_f3213c52fbbc793ec0f02d8e2fca3f12
#
_entry.id   f3213c52fbbc793ec0f02d8e2fca3f12
#
_cell.length_a   1.000
_cell.length_b   1.000
_cell.length_c   1.000
_cell.angle_alpha   90.00
_cell.angle_beta   90.00
_cell.angle_gamma   90.00
#
_symmetry.space_group_name_H-M   'P 1'
#
loop_
_entity.id
_entity.type
_entity.pdbx_description
1 polymer ?
#
loop_
_entity_poly.entity_id
_entity_poly.type
_entity_poly.pdbx_seq_one_letter_code
_entity_poly.pdbx_strand_id
1 'polypeptide(L)'
;MEECWHFINNQYGADTGLKDSNMLMFAKDPFESLAREMCQNSIDARAKASDKPSIVQFKTFKLKTEEVPGIDLLKENVKKCLNYCKNLNNESEEADLQTMLNLLNQDYLECLRVSDFNTTGLIGVDTNKTDSPFFLLTKGSGSTNKHDGQAGSKGIGKYAAFAVSNLNTVFYSTKTFDSKEGGMGISKLRSAPIEKDDPYLLTTGIGYYALDKNMPIQHPLLLDKNYKRDTTGTDVFILGVELDELTIGKIVYTVLDSFMYAILNYNVEVEVENYSINKDSLEEYLSIEFLDKAGVSEKAKKALLAQYELLSSDEIPFETIKLPNDYGEIKIKVKLYNPQTNEIVSNQCDIIRHPYMKIKKYAPEIPCLYSAVCVIEDPSVNKMLRTIENPQHTEWEVEQLITDKETKKRYKGLVRSINRAIKDYISNIAMANIEDTTDLPLASHYIPDLQALGSENSNQLLREKAKISFAQRRSYTESKKPRKKYEKKKDNPKRHGNRRIDNIRFASMYHDSTKAYTLFFDAPCNAKNCELKLFACGMGGDRPQLEILNASLNQIPCNIRDNQVIYGFDLEAVSYTHLTLPTNSLV
;
A
#
# COMPACT_ATOMS: atom_id res chain seq x y z
N MET A 1 -17.75 19.60 -37.33
CA MET A 1 -16.73 18.55 -37.26
C MET A 1 -17.43 17.32 -36.70
N GLU A 2 -17.24 16.19 -37.33
CA GLU A 2 -17.90 14.94 -36.97
C GLU A 2 -17.23 14.32 -35.75
N GLU A 3 -18.02 13.78 -34.85
CA GLU A 3 -17.55 13.06 -33.67
C GLU A 3 -17.42 11.59 -34.02
N CYS A 4 -16.21 11.04 -33.93
CA CYS A 4 -16.00 9.64 -34.25
C CYS A 4 -14.77 9.07 -33.52
N TRP A 5 -14.59 7.74 -33.57
CA TRP A 5 -13.39 7.09 -33.10
C TRP A 5 -12.24 7.26 -34.09
N HIS A 6 -11.11 7.76 -33.60
CA HIS A 6 -9.86 7.87 -34.34
C HIS A 6 -8.84 6.88 -33.79
N PHE A 7 -8.59 5.78 -34.49
CA PHE A 7 -7.51 4.84 -34.19
C PHE A 7 -6.27 5.24 -34.96
N ILE A 8 -5.26 5.72 -34.25
CA ILE A 8 -4.08 6.35 -34.82
C ILE A 8 -3.17 5.32 -35.51
N ASN A 9 -2.66 5.65 -36.68
CA ASN A 9 -1.67 4.90 -37.41
C ASN A 9 -0.32 4.91 -36.66
N ASN A 10 0.30 3.73 -36.51
CA ASN A 10 1.60 3.56 -35.83
C ASN A 10 2.81 3.88 -36.73
N GLN A 11 2.58 4.19 -38.01
CA GLN A 11 3.61 4.49 -39.02
C GLN A 11 4.69 3.40 -39.09
N TYR A 12 4.31 2.11 -39.11
CA TYR A 12 5.18 0.94 -39.05
C TYR A 12 6.04 0.85 -37.77
N GLY A 13 5.59 1.51 -36.69
CA GLY A 13 6.25 1.49 -35.38
C GLY A 13 5.86 0.29 -34.54
N ALA A 14 5.75 0.49 -33.24
CA ALA A 14 5.51 -0.59 -32.28
C ALA A 14 4.15 -1.29 -32.49
N ASP A 15 4.14 -2.62 -32.37
CA ASP A 15 2.95 -3.45 -32.15
C ASP A 15 2.65 -3.46 -30.64
N THR A 16 1.49 -2.98 -30.24
CA THR A 16 1.08 -2.87 -28.83
C THR A 16 0.06 -3.95 -28.52
N GLY A 17 0.29 -4.77 -27.52
CA GLY A 17 -0.64 -5.79 -27.02
C GLY A 17 -1.83 -5.20 -26.27
N LEU A 18 -2.83 -6.03 -26.01
CA LEU A 18 -4.05 -5.62 -25.28
C LEU A 18 -3.77 -5.27 -23.82
N LYS A 19 -2.82 -5.95 -23.18
CA LYS A 19 -2.46 -5.78 -21.77
C LYS A 19 -1.35 -4.75 -21.62
N ASP A 20 -1.73 -3.49 -21.43
CA ASP A 20 -0.79 -2.40 -21.11
C ASP A 20 -0.18 -2.63 -19.72
N SER A 21 1.16 -2.59 -19.64
CA SER A 21 1.90 -2.75 -18.37
C SER A 21 1.44 -1.78 -17.27
N ASN A 22 0.98 -0.57 -17.63
CA ASN A 22 0.46 0.38 -16.67
C ASN A 22 -0.90 -0.06 -16.10
N MET A 23 -1.75 -0.72 -16.90
CA MET A 23 -3.01 -1.30 -16.40
C MET A 23 -2.74 -2.49 -15.47
N LEU A 24 -1.74 -3.33 -15.81
CA LEU A 24 -1.36 -4.48 -14.98
C LEU A 24 -0.89 -4.08 -13.57
N MET A 25 -0.39 -2.87 -13.37
CA MET A 25 -0.05 -2.37 -12.03
C MET A 25 -1.26 -2.31 -11.09
N PHE A 26 -2.46 -2.14 -11.64
CA PHE A 26 -3.71 -2.03 -10.87
C PHE A 26 -4.54 -3.33 -10.87
N ALA A 27 -4.11 -4.36 -11.62
CA ALA A 27 -4.90 -5.57 -11.85
C ALA A 27 -5.13 -6.44 -10.60
N LYS A 28 -4.29 -6.31 -9.56
CA LYS A 28 -4.43 -7.10 -8.34
C LYS A 28 -5.65 -6.70 -7.53
N ASP A 29 -5.82 -5.40 -7.30
CA ASP A 29 -6.90 -4.82 -6.50
C ASP A 29 -7.48 -3.62 -7.27
N PRO A 30 -8.22 -3.86 -8.40
CA PRO A 30 -8.54 -2.81 -9.37
C PRO A 30 -9.55 -1.79 -8.84
N PHE A 31 -10.57 -2.22 -8.11
CA PHE A 31 -11.60 -1.33 -7.56
C PHE A 31 -11.09 -0.51 -6.38
N GLU A 32 -10.25 -1.11 -5.54
CA GLU A 32 -9.57 -0.41 -4.45
C GLU A 32 -8.61 0.66 -5.00
N SER A 33 -7.89 0.32 -6.07
CA SER A 33 -7.01 1.27 -6.77
C SER A 33 -7.80 2.40 -7.43
N LEU A 34 -8.95 2.09 -8.06
CA LEU A 34 -9.85 3.09 -8.63
C LEU A 34 -10.36 4.04 -7.55
N ALA A 35 -10.85 3.52 -6.43
CA ALA A 35 -11.38 4.32 -5.33
C ALA A 35 -10.32 5.29 -4.78
N ARG A 36 -9.09 4.79 -4.54
CA ARG A 36 -7.97 5.61 -4.06
C ARG A 36 -7.61 6.71 -5.05
N GLU A 37 -7.47 6.40 -6.32
CA GLU A 37 -7.10 7.35 -7.36
C GLU A 37 -8.17 8.42 -7.58
N MET A 38 -9.45 8.02 -7.65
CA MET A 38 -10.55 8.98 -7.88
C MET A 38 -10.72 9.93 -6.70
N CYS A 39 -10.72 9.43 -5.47
CA CYS A 39 -10.79 10.28 -4.28
C CYS A 39 -9.57 11.21 -4.16
N GLN A 40 -8.36 10.70 -4.39
CA GLN A 40 -7.14 11.50 -4.37
C GLN A 40 -7.18 12.63 -5.40
N ASN A 41 -7.54 12.33 -6.66
CA ASN A 41 -7.62 13.32 -7.73
C ASN A 41 -8.68 14.39 -7.43
N SER A 42 -9.80 14.01 -6.83
CA SER A 42 -10.88 14.94 -6.46
C SER A 42 -10.45 15.87 -5.32
N ILE A 43 -9.74 15.37 -4.31
CA ILE A 43 -9.18 16.22 -3.23
C ILE A 43 -8.14 17.19 -3.80
N ASP A 44 -7.26 16.72 -4.69
CA ASP A 44 -6.25 17.56 -5.34
C ASP A 44 -6.86 18.64 -6.24
N ALA A 45 -8.01 18.36 -6.88
CA ALA A 45 -8.75 19.26 -7.73
C ALA A 45 -9.76 20.16 -6.99
N ARG A 46 -9.86 20.04 -5.65
CA ARG A 46 -10.76 20.86 -4.84
C ARG A 46 -10.53 22.34 -5.11
N ALA A 47 -11.60 23.08 -5.28
CA ALA A 47 -11.52 24.53 -5.51
C ALA A 47 -10.96 25.22 -4.25
N LYS A 48 -9.81 25.89 -4.37
CA LYS A 48 -9.10 26.51 -3.23
C LYS A 48 -9.90 27.57 -2.48
N ALA A 49 -10.91 28.14 -3.14
CA ALA A 49 -11.79 29.16 -2.56
C ALA A 49 -13.06 28.58 -1.93
N SER A 50 -13.23 27.24 -1.92
CA SER A 50 -14.42 26.60 -1.40
C SER A 50 -14.14 25.96 -0.03
N ASP A 51 -14.95 26.30 0.95
CA ASP A 51 -14.96 25.62 2.27
C ASP A 51 -15.70 24.27 2.23
N LYS A 52 -16.37 23.96 1.10
CA LYS A 52 -17.09 22.70 0.92
C LYS A 52 -16.12 21.55 0.63
N PRO A 53 -16.41 20.32 1.09
CA PRO A 53 -15.62 19.15 0.72
C PRO A 53 -15.73 18.87 -0.78
N SER A 54 -14.76 18.19 -1.35
CA SER A 54 -14.98 17.51 -2.64
C SER A 54 -15.92 16.33 -2.41
N ILE A 55 -16.84 16.08 -3.35
CA ILE A 55 -17.76 14.94 -3.29
C ILE A 55 -17.36 14.00 -4.42
N VAL A 56 -17.24 12.70 -4.13
CA VAL A 56 -16.94 11.66 -5.13
C VAL A 56 -18.06 10.64 -5.12
N GLN A 57 -18.71 10.43 -6.26
CA GLN A 57 -19.82 9.49 -6.41
C GLN A 57 -19.42 8.32 -7.30
N PHE A 58 -19.66 7.10 -6.85
CA PHE A 58 -19.58 5.85 -7.61
C PHE A 58 -21.00 5.32 -7.82
N LYS A 59 -21.49 5.36 -9.06
CA LYS A 59 -22.85 4.95 -9.42
C LYS A 59 -22.83 4.04 -10.64
N THR A 60 -23.43 2.87 -10.53
CA THR A 60 -23.68 2.00 -11.67
C THR A 60 -24.85 2.49 -12.50
N PHE A 61 -24.81 2.25 -13.79
CA PHE A 61 -25.91 2.55 -14.69
C PHE A 61 -25.92 1.56 -15.86
N LYS A 62 -27.08 1.42 -16.49
CA LYS A 62 -27.24 0.60 -17.70
C LYS A 62 -27.27 1.52 -18.91
N LEU A 63 -26.41 1.22 -19.88
CA LEU A 63 -26.34 1.93 -21.15
C LEU A 63 -26.78 0.97 -22.27
N LYS A 64 -27.72 1.38 -23.11
CA LYS A 64 -28.01 0.61 -24.33
C LYS A 64 -26.78 0.58 -25.20
N THR A 65 -26.39 -0.58 -25.68
CA THR A 65 -25.16 -0.76 -26.47
C THR A 65 -25.20 0.09 -27.76
N GLU A 66 -26.37 0.21 -28.38
CA GLU A 66 -26.56 1.08 -29.56
C GLU A 66 -26.36 2.58 -29.30
N GLU A 67 -26.41 3.01 -28.03
CA GLU A 67 -26.27 4.40 -27.60
C GLU A 67 -24.81 4.73 -27.17
N VAL A 68 -23.93 3.75 -27.17
CA VAL A 68 -22.49 4.01 -26.93
C VAL A 68 -21.96 4.87 -28.08
N PRO A 69 -21.32 6.02 -27.79
CA PRO A 69 -20.82 6.90 -28.83
C PRO A 69 -19.84 6.19 -29.77
N GLY A 70 -20.16 6.19 -31.08
CA GLY A 70 -19.37 5.55 -32.11
C GLY A 70 -19.26 4.04 -32.03
N ILE A 71 -20.29 3.36 -31.51
CA ILE A 71 -20.30 1.92 -31.25
C ILE A 71 -19.91 1.05 -32.44
N ASP A 72 -20.33 1.40 -33.65
CA ASP A 72 -20.05 0.61 -34.85
C ASP A 72 -18.57 0.56 -35.17
N LEU A 73 -17.88 1.70 -35.10
CA LEU A 73 -16.43 1.79 -35.29
C LEU A 73 -15.67 1.10 -34.17
N LEU A 74 -16.14 1.19 -32.92
CA LEU A 74 -15.55 0.48 -31.80
C LEU A 74 -15.63 -1.04 -32.00
N LYS A 75 -16.82 -1.56 -32.35
CA LYS A 75 -17.04 -2.98 -32.67
C LYS A 75 -16.18 -3.45 -33.83
N GLU A 76 -16.09 -2.64 -34.88
CA GLU A 76 -15.26 -2.96 -36.05
C GLU A 76 -13.79 -3.10 -35.66
N ASN A 77 -13.27 -2.18 -34.85
CA ASN A 77 -11.87 -2.25 -34.40
C ASN A 77 -11.59 -3.42 -33.46
N VAL A 78 -12.51 -3.75 -32.53
CA VAL A 78 -12.39 -4.97 -31.70
C VAL A 78 -12.36 -6.23 -32.60
N LYS A 79 -13.18 -6.29 -33.67
CA LYS A 79 -13.14 -7.41 -34.64
C LYS A 79 -11.82 -7.47 -35.40
N LYS A 80 -11.24 -6.30 -35.82
CA LYS A 80 -9.92 -6.24 -36.46
C LYS A 80 -8.83 -6.77 -35.52
N CYS A 81 -8.86 -6.34 -34.26
CA CYS A 81 -7.92 -6.83 -33.23
C CYS A 81 -8.05 -8.35 -33.02
N LEU A 82 -9.27 -8.88 -32.91
CA LEU A 82 -9.53 -10.30 -32.73
C LEU A 82 -9.00 -11.12 -33.93
N ASN A 83 -9.25 -10.68 -35.15
CA ASN A 83 -8.77 -11.35 -36.34
C ASN A 83 -7.22 -11.33 -36.42
N TYR A 84 -6.61 -10.25 -36.01
CA TYR A 84 -5.15 -10.12 -35.96
C TYR A 84 -4.55 -11.07 -34.91
N CYS A 85 -5.14 -11.18 -33.71
CA CYS A 85 -4.74 -12.14 -32.69
C CYS A 85 -4.80 -13.58 -33.16
N LYS A 86 -5.87 -13.95 -33.89
CA LYS A 86 -6.02 -15.27 -34.51
C LYS A 86 -4.87 -15.59 -35.47
N ASN A 87 -4.51 -14.63 -36.31
CA ASN A 87 -3.38 -14.78 -37.24
C ASN A 87 -2.02 -14.93 -36.53
N LEU A 88 -1.89 -14.36 -35.33
CA LEU A 88 -0.67 -14.45 -34.50
C LEU A 88 -0.68 -15.66 -33.56
N ASN A 89 -1.76 -16.47 -33.52
CA ASN A 89 -1.97 -17.55 -32.55
C ASN A 89 -1.81 -17.10 -31.08
N ASN A 90 -2.30 -15.90 -30.74
CA ASN A 90 -2.28 -15.36 -29.38
C ASN A 90 -3.60 -15.67 -28.66
N GLU A 91 -3.74 -16.92 -28.18
CA GLU A 91 -4.96 -17.44 -27.56
C GLU A 91 -5.45 -16.60 -26.35
N SER A 92 -4.52 -16.05 -25.55
CA SER A 92 -4.90 -15.26 -24.37
C SER A 92 -5.60 -13.95 -24.75
N GLU A 93 -5.04 -13.19 -25.67
CA GLU A 93 -5.66 -11.93 -26.12
C GLU A 93 -6.89 -12.19 -26.99
N GLU A 94 -6.92 -13.32 -27.72
CA GLU A 94 -8.10 -13.77 -28.48
C GLU A 94 -9.30 -13.95 -27.55
N ALA A 95 -9.13 -14.65 -26.42
CA ALA A 95 -10.19 -14.89 -25.44
C ALA A 95 -10.69 -13.57 -24.84
N ASP A 96 -9.79 -12.66 -24.47
CA ASP A 96 -10.14 -11.35 -23.94
C ASP A 96 -10.94 -10.52 -24.96
N LEU A 97 -10.49 -10.46 -26.21
CA LEU A 97 -11.16 -9.73 -27.30
C LEU A 97 -12.50 -10.35 -27.70
N GLN A 98 -12.61 -11.68 -27.64
CA GLN A 98 -13.89 -12.36 -27.85
C GLN A 98 -14.90 -12.00 -26.76
N THR A 99 -14.45 -11.90 -25.50
CA THR A 99 -15.27 -11.45 -24.38
C THR A 99 -15.74 -10.02 -24.59
N MET A 100 -14.85 -9.11 -24.99
CA MET A 100 -15.21 -7.73 -25.34
C MET A 100 -16.28 -7.68 -26.43
N LEU A 101 -16.10 -8.47 -27.50
CA LEU A 101 -17.05 -8.52 -28.60
C LEU A 101 -18.42 -9.06 -28.16
N ASN A 102 -18.43 -10.07 -27.27
CA ASN A 102 -19.68 -10.63 -26.72
C ASN A 102 -20.42 -9.56 -25.90
N LEU A 103 -19.71 -8.79 -25.05
CA LEU A 103 -20.30 -7.68 -24.31
C LEU A 103 -20.89 -6.62 -25.24
N LEU A 104 -20.12 -6.20 -26.26
CA LEU A 104 -20.58 -5.21 -27.23
C LEU A 104 -21.76 -5.69 -28.10
N ASN A 105 -22.10 -6.97 -28.11
CA ASN A 105 -23.25 -7.53 -28.81
C ASN A 105 -24.48 -7.72 -27.91
N GLN A 106 -24.40 -7.41 -26.62
CA GLN A 106 -25.55 -7.40 -25.71
C GLN A 106 -26.41 -6.15 -25.98
N ASP A 107 -27.67 -6.19 -25.60
CA ASP A 107 -28.60 -5.04 -25.73
C ASP A 107 -28.19 -3.88 -24.80
N TYR A 108 -27.65 -4.22 -23.63
CA TYR A 108 -27.22 -3.27 -22.61
C TYR A 108 -25.82 -3.61 -22.08
N LEU A 109 -25.09 -2.58 -21.72
CA LEU A 109 -23.83 -2.66 -20.99
C LEU A 109 -24.04 -2.19 -19.55
N GLU A 110 -23.52 -2.93 -18.60
CA GLU A 110 -23.33 -2.44 -17.24
C GLU A 110 -22.13 -1.50 -17.23
N CYS A 111 -22.29 -0.34 -16.62
CA CYS A 111 -21.28 0.73 -16.62
C CYS A 111 -21.17 1.34 -15.22
N LEU A 112 -20.00 1.88 -14.93
CA LEU A 112 -19.74 2.64 -13.71
C LEU A 112 -19.47 4.12 -14.06
N ARG A 113 -20.18 5.03 -13.41
CA ARG A 113 -19.89 6.45 -13.44
C ARG A 113 -19.21 6.84 -12.13
N VAL A 114 -18.02 7.44 -12.24
CA VAL A 114 -17.35 8.10 -11.11
C VAL A 114 -17.37 9.59 -11.36
N SER A 115 -18.05 10.34 -10.49
CA SER A 115 -18.24 11.80 -10.64
C SER A 115 -17.63 12.53 -9.45
N ASP A 116 -16.91 13.60 -9.70
CA ASP A 116 -16.52 14.52 -8.64
C ASP A 116 -17.31 15.84 -8.70
N PHE A 117 -17.46 16.48 -7.54
CA PHE A 117 -18.13 17.77 -7.39
C PHE A 117 -17.32 18.66 -6.45
N ASN A 118 -17.59 19.98 -6.51
CA ASN A 118 -16.84 21.00 -5.78
C ASN A 118 -15.35 21.05 -6.15
N THR A 119 -15.03 20.63 -7.37
CA THR A 119 -13.69 20.63 -7.95
C THR A 119 -13.58 21.66 -9.08
N THR A 120 -12.37 21.89 -9.57
CA THR A 120 -12.15 22.84 -10.67
C THR A 120 -12.60 22.32 -12.03
N GLY A 121 -12.92 21.04 -12.15
CA GLY A 121 -13.06 20.34 -13.41
C GLY A 121 -11.72 20.20 -14.15
N LEU A 122 -11.73 19.59 -15.33
CA LEU A 122 -10.55 19.37 -16.18
C LEU A 122 -10.30 20.57 -17.10
N ILE A 123 -9.54 21.53 -16.62
CA ILE A 123 -9.18 22.73 -17.37
C ILE A 123 -8.49 22.37 -18.68
N GLY A 124 -8.82 23.08 -19.75
CA GLY A 124 -8.25 22.88 -21.09
C GLY A 124 -9.02 21.87 -21.94
N VAL A 125 -10.27 21.57 -21.59
CA VAL A 125 -11.17 20.73 -22.39
C VAL A 125 -11.49 21.32 -23.77
N ASP A 126 -11.27 22.60 -23.98
CA ASP A 126 -11.47 23.32 -25.24
C ASP A 126 -10.20 23.40 -26.11
N THR A 127 -9.14 22.72 -25.76
CA THR A 127 -7.82 22.86 -26.40
C THR A 127 -7.04 21.53 -26.42
N ASN A 128 -6.04 21.45 -27.30
CA ASN A 128 -5.04 20.38 -27.32
C ASN A 128 -3.71 20.80 -26.67
N LYS A 129 -3.71 21.77 -25.76
CA LYS A 129 -2.51 22.19 -25.05
C LYS A 129 -1.94 21.04 -24.23
N THR A 130 -0.68 20.67 -24.49
CA THR A 130 -0.04 19.49 -23.91
C THR A 130 0.21 19.58 -22.41
N ASP A 131 0.14 20.78 -21.83
CA ASP A 131 0.31 21.04 -20.39
C ASP A 131 -1.04 21.20 -19.65
N SER A 132 -2.17 21.13 -20.36
CA SER A 132 -3.48 21.25 -19.72
C SER A 132 -3.88 20.00 -18.93
N PRO A 133 -4.58 20.13 -17.79
CA PRO A 133 -5.09 18.99 -17.01
C PRO A 133 -5.89 18.00 -17.85
N PHE A 134 -6.75 18.48 -18.75
CA PHE A 134 -7.52 17.62 -19.65
C PHE A 134 -6.62 16.79 -20.57
N PHE A 135 -5.63 17.42 -21.22
CA PHE A 135 -4.70 16.71 -22.09
C PHE A 135 -3.86 15.68 -21.32
N LEU A 136 -3.35 16.05 -20.14
CA LEU A 136 -2.52 15.16 -19.33
C LEU A 136 -3.31 13.92 -18.88
N LEU A 137 -4.59 14.08 -18.51
CA LEU A 137 -5.44 12.96 -18.14
C LEU A 137 -5.75 12.07 -19.35
N THR A 138 -6.13 12.64 -20.47
CA THR A 138 -6.62 11.89 -21.64
C THR A 138 -5.51 11.36 -22.53
N LYS A 139 -4.50 12.16 -22.84
CA LYS A 139 -3.44 11.85 -23.82
C LYS A 139 -2.03 11.77 -23.23
N GLY A 140 -1.76 12.42 -22.08
CA GLY A 140 -0.44 12.41 -21.45
C GLY A 140 -0.04 10.99 -21.06
N SER A 141 1.21 10.61 -21.27
CA SER A 141 1.77 9.35 -20.82
C SER A 141 3.12 9.60 -20.17
N GLY A 142 3.28 9.20 -18.90
CA GLY A 142 4.53 9.37 -18.16
C GLY A 142 4.93 10.83 -17.86
N SER A 143 4.07 11.81 -18.11
CA SER A 143 4.31 13.22 -17.84
C SER A 143 3.21 13.81 -16.96
N THR A 144 3.58 14.76 -16.11
CA THR A 144 2.64 15.50 -15.25
C THR A 144 3.18 16.90 -15.00
N ASN A 145 2.31 17.90 -15.13
CA ASN A 145 2.59 19.31 -14.82
C ASN A 145 1.89 19.74 -13.52
N LYS A 146 1.60 18.79 -12.60
CA LYS A 146 0.97 19.13 -11.33
C LYS A 146 1.90 20.05 -10.52
N HIS A 147 1.34 21.17 -10.03
CA HIS A 147 2.05 22.11 -9.18
C HIS A 147 2.50 21.47 -7.86
N ASP A 148 3.49 22.07 -7.22
CA ASP A 148 3.96 21.64 -5.91
C ASP A 148 2.77 21.51 -4.92
N GLY A 149 2.63 20.33 -4.31
CA GLY A 149 1.56 20.04 -3.35
C GLY A 149 0.48 19.07 -3.84
N GLN A 150 0.30 18.84 -5.14
CA GLN A 150 -0.69 17.88 -5.66
C GLN A 150 -0.13 16.45 -5.72
N ALA A 151 -0.95 15.45 -5.39
CA ALA A 151 -0.60 14.04 -5.52
C ALA A 151 -0.62 13.59 -7.01
N GLY A 152 -0.09 12.40 -7.34
CA GLY A 152 -0.09 11.87 -8.70
C GLY A 152 1.04 12.42 -9.58
N SER A 153 2.29 12.08 -9.22
CA SER A 153 3.50 12.59 -9.89
C SER A 153 3.86 11.90 -11.21
N LYS A 154 3.24 10.77 -11.56
CA LYS A 154 3.69 9.90 -12.67
C LYS A 154 2.73 9.85 -13.87
N GLY A 155 1.51 10.41 -13.77
CA GLY A 155 0.51 10.35 -14.84
C GLY A 155 0.03 8.92 -15.19
N ILE A 156 0.18 7.98 -14.24
CA ILE A 156 -0.17 6.56 -14.41
C ILE A 156 -1.55 6.26 -13.81
N GLY A 157 -1.99 6.99 -12.79
CA GLY A 157 -3.22 6.71 -12.04
C GLY A 157 -4.49 6.58 -12.88
N LYS A 158 -4.56 7.30 -14.01
CA LYS A 158 -5.68 7.17 -14.96
C LYS A 158 -5.93 5.73 -15.45
N TYR A 159 -4.91 4.87 -15.41
CA TYR A 159 -5.03 3.47 -15.84
C TYR A 159 -5.87 2.63 -14.88
N ALA A 160 -6.11 3.10 -13.65
CA ALA A 160 -7.03 2.44 -12.71
C ALA A 160 -8.45 2.34 -13.27
N ALA A 161 -8.94 3.34 -14.01
CA ALA A 161 -10.25 3.29 -14.66
C ALA A 161 -10.30 2.25 -15.79
N PHE A 162 -9.20 2.08 -16.53
CA PHE A 162 -9.13 1.05 -17.58
C PHE A 162 -8.99 -0.35 -16.99
N ALA A 163 -8.35 -0.50 -15.82
CA ALA A 163 -8.14 -1.79 -15.17
C ALA A 163 -9.43 -2.44 -14.67
N VAL A 164 -10.48 -1.66 -14.43
CA VAL A 164 -11.82 -2.17 -14.05
C VAL A 164 -12.76 -2.34 -15.25
N SER A 165 -12.41 -1.81 -16.42
CA SER A 165 -13.23 -1.86 -17.62
C SER A 165 -13.01 -3.17 -18.38
N ASN A 166 -14.02 -4.02 -18.50
CA ASN A 166 -13.98 -5.21 -19.35
C ASN A 166 -13.96 -4.88 -20.86
N LEU A 167 -14.12 -3.60 -21.22
CA LEU A 167 -14.04 -3.10 -22.60
C LEU A 167 -12.80 -2.23 -22.81
N ASN A 168 -11.93 -2.04 -21.82
CA ASN A 168 -10.80 -1.12 -21.85
C ASN A 168 -11.19 0.27 -22.41
N THR A 169 -12.42 0.72 -22.15
CA THR A 169 -13.01 1.92 -22.75
C THR A 169 -13.60 2.82 -21.67
N VAL A 170 -13.15 4.07 -21.66
CA VAL A 170 -13.51 5.08 -20.67
C VAL A 170 -13.85 6.39 -21.39
N PHE A 171 -14.94 7.05 -20.97
CA PHE A 171 -15.30 8.39 -21.42
C PHE A 171 -15.13 9.38 -20.28
N TYR A 172 -14.56 10.52 -20.59
CA TYR A 172 -14.41 11.66 -19.69
C TYR A 172 -15.32 12.80 -20.14
N SER A 173 -16.10 13.36 -19.22
CA SER A 173 -16.90 14.56 -19.44
C SER A 173 -16.64 15.53 -18.29
N THR A 174 -16.52 16.82 -18.56
CA THR A 174 -16.19 17.80 -17.52
C THR A 174 -16.91 19.12 -17.74
N LYS A 175 -17.19 19.78 -16.61
CA LYS A 175 -17.60 21.18 -16.54
C LYS A 175 -16.62 21.94 -15.68
N THR A 176 -15.94 22.89 -16.27
CA THR A 176 -14.87 23.63 -15.60
C THR A 176 -15.41 24.86 -14.86
N PHE A 177 -14.63 25.42 -13.96
CA PHE A 177 -15.01 26.62 -13.19
C PHE A 177 -15.21 27.86 -14.08
N ASP A 178 -14.59 27.91 -15.27
CA ASP A 178 -14.80 28.93 -16.28
C ASP A 178 -15.95 28.58 -17.24
N SER A 179 -16.84 27.67 -16.83
CA SER A 179 -18.07 27.29 -17.55
C SER A 179 -17.86 26.63 -18.90
N LYS A 180 -16.68 26.11 -19.19
CA LYS A 180 -16.45 25.29 -20.38
C LYS A 180 -16.89 23.85 -20.10
N GLU A 181 -17.51 23.25 -21.09
CA GLU A 181 -17.98 21.87 -21.05
C GLU A 181 -17.40 21.10 -22.23
N GLY A 182 -17.15 19.82 -22.01
CA GLY A 182 -16.68 18.96 -23.08
C GLY A 182 -16.22 17.60 -22.59
N GLY A 183 -15.75 16.77 -23.52
CA GLY A 183 -15.35 15.42 -23.17
C GLY A 183 -14.58 14.71 -24.28
N MET A 184 -14.21 13.45 -23.98
CA MET A 184 -13.49 12.58 -24.89
C MET A 184 -13.66 11.11 -24.45
N GLY A 185 -13.83 10.19 -25.40
CA GLY A 185 -13.70 8.77 -25.16
C GLY A 185 -12.28 8.27 -25.45
N ILE A 186 -11.84 7.27 -24.70
CA ILE A 186 -10.56 6.60 -24.92
C ILE A 186 -10.77 5.10 -24.84
N SER A 187 -10.32 4.39 -25.87
CA SER A 187 -10.33 2.91 -25.88
C SER A 187 -8.89 2.41 -26.05
N LYS A 188 -8.50 1.45 -25.20
CA LYS A 188 -7.19 0.81 -25.24
C LYS A 188 -7.35 -0.62 -25.72
N LEU A 189 -7.14 -0.80 -26.99
CA LEU A 189 -7.16 -2.10 -27.66
C LEU A 189 -5.73 -2.54 -27.96
N ARG A 190 -5.58 -3.65 -28.67
CA ARG A 190 -4.29 -3.98 -29.25
C ARG A 190 -4.14 -3.30 -30.61
N SER A 191 -2.89 -3.23 -31.10
CA SER A 191 -2.62 -2.86 -32.48
C SER A 191 -3.28 -3.85 -33.45
N ALA A 192 -3.83 -3.34 -34.54
CA ALA A 192 -4.43 -4.15 -35.58
C ALA A 192 -4.18 -3.50 -36.96
N PRO A 193 -4.13 -4.29 -38.07
CA PRO A 193 -3.99 -3.76 -39.41
C PRO A 193 -5.07 -2.73 -39.76
N ILE A 194 -4.66 -1.59 -40.30
CA ILE A 194 -5.56 -0.53 -40.74
C ILE A 194 -6.17 -0.90 -42.08
N GLU A 195 -5.34 -1.42 -43.02
CA GLU A 195 -5.71 -1.81 -44.38
C GLU A 195 -5.55 -3.30 -44.56
N LYS A 196 -6.40 -3.90 -45.42
CA LYS A 196 -6.33 -5.35 -45.70
C LYS A 196 -5.11 -5.72 -46.53
N ASP A 197 -4.66 -4.82 -47.36
CA ASP A 197 -3.57 -5.04 -48.33
C ASP A 197 -2.19 -4.74 -47.71
N ASP A 198 -2.14 -4.10 -46.55
CA ASP A 198 -0.91 -3.84 -45.81
C ASP A 198 -1.03 -4.34 -44.36
N PRO A 199 -0.65 -5.60 -44.09
CA PRO A 199 -0.75 -6.19 -42.75
C PRO A 199 0.28 -5.63 -41.76
N TYR A 200 1.25 -4.83 -42.20
CA TYR A 200 2.30 -4.26 -41.37
C TYR A 200 1.97 -2.84 -40.91
N LEU A 201 1.03 -2.16 -41.57
CA LEU A 201 0.56 -0.86 -41.17
C LEU A 201 -0.52 -1.01 -40.09
N LEU A 202 -0.14 -0.85 -38.84
CA LEU A 202 -0.99 -1.10 -37.68
C LEU A 202 -1.50 0.20 -37.05
N THR A 203 -2.52 0.08 -36.20
CA THR A 203 -2.91 1.12 -35.24
C THR A 203 -1.94 1.14 -34.06
N THR A 204 -1.90 2.25 -33.30
CA THR A 204 -1.16 2.35 -32.03
C THR A 204 -1.83 1.56 -30.87
N GLY A 205 -2.97 0.91 -31.11
CA GLY A 205 -3.79 0.28 -30.07
C GLY A 205 -4.63 1.25 -29.24
N ILE A 206 -4.49 2.55 -29.42
CA ILE A 206 -5.28 3.56 -28.72
C ILE A 206 -6.23 4.24 -29.69
N GLY A 207 -7.52 4.26 -29.34
CA GLY A 207 -8.56 5.01 -30.02
C GLY A 207 -9.06 6.20 -29.19
N TYR A 208 -9.37 7.30 -29.85
CA TYR A 208 -9.98 8.48 -29.25
C TYR A 208 -11.33 8.76 -29.89
N TYR A 209 -12.42 8.80 -29.10
CA TYR A 209 -13.70 9.33 -29.54
C TYR A 209 -13.66 10.85 -29.36
N ALA A 210 -13.53 11.59 -30.44
CA ALA A 210 -13.16 12.98 -30.42
C ALA A 210 -13.56 13.67 -31.73
N LEU A 211 -13.34 14.99 -31.82
CA LEU A 211 -13.38 15.74 -33.04
C LEU A 211 -12.10 15.52 -33.87
N ASP A 212 -12.05 16.05 -35.09
CA ASP A 212 -10.86 16.02 -35.96
C ASP A 212 -9.59 16.42 -35.20
N LYS A 213 -8.46 15.80 -35.55
CA LYS A 213 -7.14 15.94 -34.84
C LYS A 213 -7.19 15.59 -33.35
N ASN A 214 -8.12 14.73 -32.98
CA ASN A 214 -8.38 14.36 -31.59
C ASN A 214 -8.65 15.56 -30.68
N MET A 215 -9.28 16.61 -31.17
CA MET A 215 -9.76 17.70 -30.34
C MET A 215 -10.88 17.20 -29.43
N PRO A 216 -10.92 17.65 -28.16
CA PRO A 216 -12.03 17.32 -27.29
C PRO A 216 -13.38 17.76 -27.87
N ILE A 217 -14.42 17.02 -27.63
CA ILE A 217 -15.81 17.34 -27.93
C ILE A 217 -16.22 18.53 -27.06
N GLN A 218 -16.92 19.50 -27.62
CA GLN A 218 -17.21 20.78 -26.97
C GLN A 218 -18.63 20.85 -26.38
N HIS A 219 -19.13 19.71 -25.92
CA HIS A 219 -20.38 19.57 -25.17
C HIS A 219 -20.26 18.39 -24.19
N PRO A 220 -21.11 18.33 -23.16
CA PRO A 220 -21.12 17.21 -22.22
C PRO A 220 -21.41 15.90 -22.91
N LEU A 221 -20.69 14.84 -22.52
CA LEU A 221 -21.01 13.47 -22.89
C LEU A 221 -22.00 12.90 -21.89
N LEU A 222 -23.22 12.57 -22.35
CA LEU A 222 -24.35 12.14 -21.53
C LEU A 222 -24.58 10.64 -21.72
N LEU A 223 -23.74 9.78 -21.11
CA LEU A 223 -23.88 8.34 -21.21
C LEU A 223 -24.94 7.80 -20.22
N ASP A 224 -25.01 8.39 -19.01
CA ASP A 224 -26.04 8.06 -18.02
C ASP A 224 -27.26 8.97 -18.21
N LYS A 225 -28.36 8.45 -18.74
CA LYS A 225 -29.58 9.22 -19.03
C LYS A 225 -30.28 9.75 -17.79
N ASN A 226 -30.05 9.13 -16.63
CA ASN A 226 -30.65 9.54 -15.37
C ASN A 226 -29.81 10.61 -14.64
N TYR A 227 -28.69 11.02 -15.25
CA TYR A 227 -27.77 11.96 -14.66
C TYR A 227 -27.43 13.08 -15.62
N LYS A 228 -27.47 14.31 -15.12
CA LYS A 228 -27.01 15.50 -15.81
C LYS A 228 -26.20 16.36 -14.84
N ARG A 229 -24.99 16.69 -15.24
CA ARG A 229 -24.12 17.57 -14.47
C ARG A 229 -24.60 19.02 -14.57
N ASP A 230 -24.77 19.67 -13.44
CA ASP A 230 -25.12 21.10 -13.33
C ASP A 230 -23.99 21.92 -12.68
N THR A 231 -23.12 21.27 -11.90
CA THR A 231 -22.03 21.91 -11.15
C THR A 231 -20.66 21.58 -11.75
N THR A 232 -19.63 22.30 -11.33
CA THR A 232 -18.25 22.07 -11.74
C THR A 232 -17.73 20.72 -11.27
N GLY A 233 -16.93 20.06 -12.12
CA GLY A 233 -16.33 18.77 -11.82
C GLY A 233 -16.16 17.90 -13.07
N THR A 234 -15.86 16.63 -12.84
CA THR A 234 -15.56 15.65 -13.88
C THR A 234 -16.38 14.38 -13.70
N ASP A 235 -16.84 13.79 -14.80
CA ASP A 235 -17.45 12.48 -14.88
C ASP A 235 -16.52 11.54 -15.63
N VAL A 236 -16.29 10.37 -15.06
CA VAL A 236 -15.56 9.26 -15.67
C VAL A 236 -16.54 8.12 -15.88
N PHE A 237 -16.92 7.86 -17.12
CA PHE A 237 -17.81 6.74 -17.46
C PHE A 237 -16.97 5.56 -17.91
N ILE A 238 -17.05 4.47 -17.19
CA ILE A 238 -16.27 3.25 -17.41
C ILE A 238 -17.21 2.19 -17.95
N LEU A 239 -16.95 1.70 -19.16
CA LEU A 239 -17.83 0.73 -19.82
C LEU A 239 -17.51 -0.72 -19.43
N GLY A 240 -18.53 -1.56 -19.37
CA GLY A 240 -18.39 -2.98 -19.09
C GLY A 240 -17.94 -3.26 -17.65
N VAL A 241 -18.57 -2.62 -16.67
CA VAL A 241 -18.27 -2.78 -15.23
C VAL A 241 -19.52 -3.23 -14.50
N GLU A 242 -19.42 -4.36 -13.83
CA GLU A 242 -20.43 -4.85 -12.91
C GLU A 242 -19.91 -4.73 -11.48
N LEU A 243 -20.74 -4.23 -10.57
CA LEU A 243 -20.45 -4.17 -9.14
C LEU A 243 -21.42 -5.12 -8.41
N ASP A 244 -20.86 -6.12 -7.75
CA ASP A 244 -21.59 -6.91 -6.77
C ASP A 244 -21.47 -6.28 -5.35
N GLU A 245 -22.29 -6.73 -4.43
CA GLU A 245 -22.31 -6.24 -3.05
C GLU A 245 -20.94 -6.35 -2.36
N LEU A 246 -20.17 -7.39 -2.65
CA LEU A 246 -18.83 -7.57 -2.09
C LEU A 246 -17.86 -6.50 -2.62
N THR A 247 -17.91 -6.21 -3.92
CA THR A 247 -17.07 -5.17 -4.56
C THR A 247 -17.44 -3.78 -4.04
N ILE A 248 -18.75 -3.50 -3.91
CA ILE A 248 -19.22 -2.25 -3.29
C ILE A 248 -18.69 -2.13 -1.86
N GLY A 249 -18.81 -3.19 -1.05
CA GLY A 249 -18.27 -3.23 0.31
C GLY A 249 -16.75 -2.97 0.37
N LYS A 250 -15.98 -3.53 -0.57
CA LYS A 250 -14.54 -3.29 -0.68
C LYS A 250 -14.21 -1.85 -1.06
N ILE A 251 -14.97 -1.22 -1.96
CA ILE A 251 -14.79 0.20 -2.29
C ILE A 251 -15.04 1.04 -1.04
N VAL A 252 -16.15 0.80 -0.33
CA VAL A 252 -16.47 1.52 0.92
C VAL A 252 -15.37 1.32 1.96
N TYR A 253 -14.94 0.09 2.20
CA TYR A 253 -13.82 -0.20 3.13
C TYR A 253 -12.54 0.55 2.72
N THR A 254 -12.21 0.57 1.43
CA THR A 254 -11.01 1.27 0.92
C THR A 254 -11.09 2.78 1.18
N VAL A 255 -12.26 3.37 1.00
CA VAL A 255 -12.50 4.79 1.30
C VAL A 255 -12.31 5.04 2.80
N LEU A 256 -12.91 4.22 3.67
CA LEU A 256 -12.76 4.33 5.11
C LEU A 256 -11.29 4.18 5.54
N ASP A 257 -10.61 3.13 5.09
CA ASP A 257 -9.22 2.84 5.47
C ASP A 257 -8.24 3.92 4.94
N SER A 258 -8.47 4.43 3.73
CA SER A 258 -7.52 5.33 3.08
C SER A 258 -7.76 6.81 3.33
N PHE A 259 -9.01 7.24 3.53
CA PHE A 259 -9.39 8.65 3.59
C PHE A 259 -10.08 9.07 4.89
N MET A 260 -10.09 8.23 5.92
CA MET A 260 -10.73 8.54 7.20
C MET A 260 -10.32 9.91 7.75
N TYR A 261 -9.01 10.22 7.74
CA TYR A 261 -8.52 11.53 8.18
C TYR A 261 -9.07 12.67 7.31
N ALA A 262 -9.14 12.50 6.00
CA ALA A 262 -9.70 13.50 5.09
C ALA A 262 -11.20 13.72 5.32
N ILE A 263 -11.96 12.65 5.58
CA ILE A 263 -13.41 12.70 5.84
C ILE A 263 -13.68 13.42 7.16
N LEU A 264 -13.00 13.04 8.25
CA LEU A 264 -13.15 13.67 9.55
C LEU A 264 -12.79 15.16 9.55
N ASN A 265 -11.84 15.57 8.69
CA ASN A 265 -11.44 16.96 8.50
C ASN A 265 -12.22 17.70 7.39
N TYR A 266 -13.35 17.16 6.95
CA TYR A 266 -14.24 17.78 5.97
C TYR A 266 -13.55 18.16 4.65
N ASN A 267 -12.65 17.28 4.16
CA ASN A 267 -11.97 17.50 2.89
C ASN A 267 -12.64 16.75 1.74
N VAL A 268 -13.24 15.59 2.04
CA VAL A 268 -13.92 14.74 1.05
C VAL A 268 -15.13 14.06 1.66
N GLU A 269 -16.17 13.90 0.85
CA GLU A 269 -17.32 13.03 1.06
C GLU A 269 -17.39 12.05 -0.10
N VAL A 270 -17.78 10.80 0.17
CA VAL A 270 -17.82 9.77 -0.86
C VAL A 270 -19.16 9.05 -0.85
N GLU A 271 -19.76 8.93 -2.01
CA GLU A 271 -20.98 8.13 -2.21
C GLU A 271 -20.65 6.92 -3.07
N VAL A 272 -21.01 5.74 -2.59
CA VAL A 272 -20.85 4.47 -3.32
C VAL A 272 -22.22 3.81 -3.37
N GLU A 273 -22.85 3.82 -4.50
CA GLU A 273 -24.26 3.41 -4.64
C GLU A 273 -25.15 4.08 -3.59
N ASN A 274 -25.74 3.34 -2.72
CA ASN A 274 -26.63 3.85 -1.66
C ASN A 274 -25.88 4.22 -0.37
N TYR A 275 -24.57 4.04 -0.32
CA TYR A 275 -23.76 4.35 0.84
C TYR A 275 -23.21 5.78 0.74
N SER A 276 -23.50 6.62 1.73
CA SER A 276 -23.01 8.00 1.81
C SER A 276 -22.03 8.13 2.97
N ILE A 277 -20.75 8.28 2.66
CA ILE A 277 -19.64 8.28 3.61
C ILE A 277 -19.17 9.72 3.80
N ASN A 278 -19.52 10.30 4.92
CA ASN A 278 -19.13 11.64 5.35
C ASN A 278 -18.84 11.65 6.86
N LYS A 279 -18.50 12.81 7.41
CA LYS A 279 -18.15 12.94 8.81
C LYS A 279 -19.26 12.44 9.76
N ASP A 280 -20.52 12.65 9.41
CA ASP A 280 -21.66 12.34 10.29
C ASP A 280 -22.11 10.88 10.17
N SER A 281 -21.94 10.25 8.99
CA SER A 281 -22.36 8.87 8.71
C SER A 281 -21.25 7.83 8.86
N LEU A 282 -20.01 8.24 9.05
CA LEU A 282 -18.84 7.35 9.02
C LEU A 282 -18.95 6.20 10.03
N GLU A 283 -19.47 6.45 11.23
CA GLU A 283 -19.65 5.43 12.27
C GLU A 283 -20.55 4.27 11.86
N GLU A 284 -21.57 4.52 11.03
CA GLU A 284 -22.51 3.47 10.57
C GLU A 284 -21.79 2.36 9.81
N TYR A 285 -20.73 2.72 9.05
CA TYR A 285 -19.97 1.80 8.23
C TYR A 285 -18.78 1.14 8.97
N LEU A 286 -18.56 1.49 10.23
CA LEU A 286 -17.56 0.86 11.09
C LEU A 286 -18.13 -0.31 11.89
N SER A 287 -19.43 -0.63 11.73
CA SER A 287 -20.04 -1.79 12.39
C SER A 287 -19.39 -3.10 11.92
N ILE A 288 -19.23 -4.04 12.87
CA ILE A 288 -18.66 -5.37 12.57
C ILE A 288 -19.46 -6.07 11.47
N GLU A 289 -20.81 -5.95 11.52
CA GLU A 289 -21.68 -6.57 10.53
C GLU A 289 -21.43 -6.05 9.11
N PHE A 290 -21.26 -4.74 8.93
CA PHE A 290 -20.93 -4.15 7.64
C PHE A 290 -19.57 -4.64 7.13
N LEU A 291 -18.54 -4.58 8.00
CA LEU A 291 -17.18 -4.98 7.64
C LEU A 291 -17.05 -6.48 7.33
N ASP A 292 -17.88 -7.32 7.98
CA ASP A 292 -17.99 -8.75 7.65
C ASP A 292 -18.57 -8.98 6.24
N LYS A 293 -19.67 -8.30 5.92
CA LYS A 293 -20.29 -8.35 4.59
C LYS A 293 -19.33 -7.85 3.50
N ALA A 294 -18.50 -6.87 3.80
CA ALA A 294 -17.45 -6.36 2.91
C ALA A 294 -16.22 -7.29 2.80
N GLY A 295 -16.20 -8.43 3.51
CA GLY A 295 -15.10 -9.40 3.48
C GLY A 295 -13.81 -8.90 4.14
N VAL A 296 -13.90 -7.95 5.08
CA VAL A 296 -12.74 -7.36 5.75
C VAL A 296 -12.19 -8.32 6.81
N SER A 297 -10.88 -8.59 6.77
CA SER A 297 -10.24 -9.48 7.75
C SER A 297 -10.26 -8.91 9.17
N GLU A 298 -10.29 -9.77 10.21
CA GLU A 298 -10.28 -9.37 11.61
C GLU A 298 -9.15 -8.39 11.99
N LYS A 299 -7.96 -8.61 11.43
CA LYS A 299 -6.82 -7.71 11.63
C LYS A 299 -7.08 -6.33 11.03
N ALA A 300 -7.68 -6.27 9.86
CA ALA A 300 -7.99 -5.03 9.16
C ALA A 300 -9.12 -4.26 9.86
N LYS A 301 -10.16 -4.94 10.35
CA LYS A 301 -11.24 -4.35 11.17
C LYS A 301 -10.67 -3.70 12.43
N LYS A 302 -9.84 -4.43 13.20
CA LYS A 302 -9.19 -3.90 14.40
C LYS A 302 -8.36 -2.65 14.10
N ALA A 303 -7.60 -2.67 13.00
CA ALA A 303 -6.79 -1.52 12.61
C ALA A 303 -7.65 -0.31 12.25
N LEU A 304 -8.74 -0.52 11.49
CA LEU A 304 -9.67 0.54 11.08
C LEU A 304 -10.37 1.17 12.28
N LEU A 305 -10.91 0.34 13.20
CA LEU A 305 -11.59 0.80 14.40
C LEU A 305 -10.64 1.56 15.34
N ALA A 306 -9.41 1.05 15.54
CA ALA A 306 -8.40 1.73 16.34
C ALA A 306 -7.97 3.07 15.70
N GLN A 307 -7.91 3.15 14.38
CA GLN A 307 -7.65 4.39 13.65
C GLN A 307 -8.77 5.41 13.86
N TYR A 308 -10.02 4.97 13.76
CA TYR A 308 -11.19 5.83 13.99
C TYR A 308 -11.21 6.36 15.43
N GLU A 309 -11.11 5.49 16.42
CA GLU A 309 -11.08 5.88 17.84
C GLU A 309 -9.97 6.91 18.11
N LEU A 310 -8.79 6.69 17.56
CA LEU A 310 -7.67 7.60 17.73
C LEU A 310 -7.91 8.95 17.06
N LEU A 311 -8.44 8.98 15.84
CA LEU A 311 -8.64 10.20 15.07
C LEU A 311 -9.82 11.03 15.60
N SER A 312 -10.89 10.40 16.08
CA SER A 312 -12.09 11.07 16.63
C SER A 312 -11.91 11.55 18.08
N SER A 313 -10.91 11.07 18.81
CA SER A 313 -10.66 11.49 20.20
C SER A 313 -10.06 12.90 20.26
N ASP A 314 -10.68 13.83 20.96
CA ASP A 314 -10.12 15.17 21.25
C ASP A 314 -9.15 15.17 22.45
N GLU A 315 -9.15 14.12 23.26
CA GLU A 315 -8.33 14.02 24.48
C GLU A 315 -6.84 13.83 24.18
N ILE A 316 -6.51 13.22 23.04
CA ILE A 316 -5.13 12.95 22.63
C ILE A 316 -4.76 13.98 21.55
N PRO A 317 -3.85 14.93 21.83
CA PRO A 317 -3.43 15.91 20.82
C PRO A 317 -2.46 15.30 19.79
N PHE A 318 -2.35 15.94 18.63
CA PHE A 318 -1.24 15.72 17.73
C PHE A 318 0.00 16.45 18.24
N GLU A 319 1.10 15.72 18.35
CA GLU A 319 2.42 16.29 18.66
C GLU A 319 3.25 16.48 17.39
N THR A 320 3.93 17.62 17.29
CA THR A 320 4.79 17.95 16.14
C THR A 320 6.23 17.56 16.44
N ILE A 321 6.80 16.73 15.58
CA ILE A 321 8.19 16.26 15.70
C ILE A 321 9.01 16.80 14.54
N LYS A 322 10.07 17.53 14.85
CA LYS A 322 11.04 17.99 13.85
C LYS A 322 11.97 16.84 13.46
N LEU A 323 12.12 16.64 12.16
CA LEU A 323 13.03 15.64 11.60
C LEU A 323 14.47 16.19 11.53
N PRO A 324 15.49 15.33 11.70
CA PRO A 324 16.89 15.76 11.59
C PRO A 324 17.25 16.16 10.15
N ASN A 325 18.40 16.85 10.00
CA ASN A 325 18.94 17.28 8.71
C ASN A 325 18.01 18.21 7.91
N ASP A 326 17.24 19.04 8.60
CA ASP A 326 16.33 20.02 8.01
C ASP A 326 15.36 19.42 6.98
N TYR A 327 14.94 18.16 7.20
CA TYR A 327 13.95 17.56 6.34
C TYR A 327 12.58 18.24 6.46
N GLY A 328 12.23 18.76 7.64
CA GLY A 328 10.93 19.33 7.98
C GLY A 328 10.34 18.67 9.22
N GLU A 329 9.01 18.59 9.31
CA GLU A 329 8.31 18.08 10.48
C GLU A 329 7.19 17.09 10.13
N ILE A 330 6.82 16.30 11.13
CA ILE A 330 5.68 15.38 11.08
C ILE A 330 4.80 15.60 12.31
N LYS A 331 3.51 15.31 12.19
CA LYS A 331 2.57 15.28 13.31
C LYS A 331 2.25 13.84 13.66
N ILE A 332 2.22 13.52 14.94
CA ILE A 332 1.93 12.17 15.41
C ILE A 332 0.90 12.21 16.55
N LYS A 333 -0.01 11.26 16.55
CA LYS A 333 -0.99 11.02 17.59
C LYS A 333 -0.88 9.56 18.01
N VAL A 334 -0.79 9.28 19.32
CA VAL A 334 -0.55 7.93 19.85
C VAL A 334 -1.43 7.66 21.04
N LYS A 335 -2.08 6.52 21.05
CA LYS A 335 -2.76 5.95 22.24
C LYS A 335 -2.00 4.70 22.69
N LEU A 336 -1.66 4.66 23.97
CA LEU A 336 -1.14 3.46 24.64
C LEU A 336 -2.27 2.72 25.34
N TYR A 337 -2.19 1.41 25.39
CA TYR A 337 -3.22 0.56 25.99
C TYR A 337 -2.66 -0.26 27.13
N ASN A 338 -3.48 -0.46 28.15
CA ASN A 338 -3.15 -1.41 29.22
C ASN A 338 -3.32 -2.85 28.67
N PRO A 339 -2.33 -3.74 28.82
CA PRO A 339 -2.43 -5.13 28.40
C PRO A 339 -3.59 -5.92 29.00
N GLN A 340 -4.15 -5.45 30.11
CA GLN A 340 -5.27 -6.11 30.81
C GLN A 340 -6.65 -5.65 30.30
N THR A 341 -6.70 -4.69 29.39
CA THR A 341 -7.97 -4.19 28.82
C THR A 341 -8.34 -4.95 27.53
N ASN A 342 -9.65 -5.09 27.29
CA ASN A 342 -10.17 -5.66 26.04
C ASN A 342 -10.30 -4.61 24.92
N GLU A 343 -9.51 -3.54 24.97
CA GLU A 343 -9.57 -2.48 23.96
C GLU A 343 -9.04 -2.94 22.59
N ILE A 344 -9.53 -2.29 21.54
CA ILE A 344 -9.12 -2.60 20.15
C ILE A 344 -7.78 -1.95 19.87
N VAL A 345 -6.75 -2.74 19.64
CA VAL A 345 -5.38 -2.28 19.43
C VAL A 345 -4.90 -2.67 18.05
N SER A 346 -4.27 -1.74 17.33
CA SER A 346 -3.71 -2.01 16.00
C SER A 346 -2.24 -2.46 16.03
N ASN A 347 -1.46 -2.05 17.01
CA ASN A 347 -0.01 -2.22 17.11
C ASN A 347 0.74 -1.72 15.85
N GLN A 348 0.23 -0.64 15.26
CA GLN A 348 0.81 -0.02 14.08
C GLN A 348 0.63 1.49 14.11
N CYS A 349 1.43 2.18 13.31
CA CYS A 349 1.26 3.60 12.97
C CYS A 349 0.81 3.70 11.52
N ASP A 350 -0.36 4.28 11.30
CA ASP A 350 -0.84 4.61 9.95
C ASP A 350 -0.21 5.93 9.52
N ILE A 351 0.45 5.92 8.36
CA ILE A 351 1.13 7.11 7.84
C ILE A 351 0.28 7.73 6.74
N ILE A 352 -0.15 8.95 7.00
CA ILE A 352 -1.01 9.77 6.16
C ILE A 352 -0.19 10.94 5.65
N ARG A 353 -0.30 11.28 4.38
CA ARG A 353 0.28 12.49 3.81
C ARG A 353 -0.76 13.31 3.04
N HIS A 354 -0.48 14.59 2.86
CA HIS A 354 -1.27 15.45 1.97
C HIS A 354 -1.40 14.83 0.55
N PRO A 355 -2.60 14.66 -0.04
CA PRO A 355 -3.88 15.26 0.35
C PRO A 355 -4.71 14.43 1.37
N TYR A 356 -4.10 14.01 2.44
CA TYR A 356 -4.73 13.33 3.57
C TYR A 356 -5.17 11.89 3.29
N MET A 357 -4.40 11.23 2.42
CA MET A 357 -4.55 9.81 2.14
C MET A 357 -3.54 8.98 2.92
N LYS A 358 -3.98 7.85 3.46
CA LYS A 358 -3.10 6.86 4.07
C LYS A 358 -2.26 6.18 3.00
N ILE A 359 -0.92 6.24 3.17
CA ILE A 359 0.04 5.68 2.22
C ILE A 359 0.47 4.29 2.67
N LYS A 360 0.87 4.17 3.94
CA LYS A 360 1.41 2.90 4.43
C LYS A 360 1.24 2.72 5.93
N LYS A 361 1.47 1.50 6.37
CA LYS A 361 1.51 1.11 7.78
C LYS A 361 2.95 0.91 8.21
N TYR A 362 3.29 1.38 9.40
CA TYR A 362 4.57 1.13 10.04
C TYR A 362 4.33 0.53 11.42
N ALA A 363 4.82 -0.68 11.64
CA ALA A 363 4.65 -1.41 12.89
C ALA A 363 6.02 -1.67 13.54
N PRO A 364 6.59 -0.69 14.25
CA PRO A 364 7.83 -0.88 14.98
C PRO A 364 7.61 -1.85 16.16
N GLU A 365 8.59 -2.71 16.39
CA GLU A 365 8.61 -3.57 17.58
C GLU A 365 8.86 -2.71 18.82
N ILE A 366 7.85 -2.56 19.65
CA ILE A 366 7.86 -1.80 20.91
C ILE A 366 7.17 -2.66 21.97
N PRO A 367 7.72 -2.75 23.19
CA PRO A 367 7.17 -3.62 24.25
C PRO A 367 5.94 -3.01 24.97
N CYS A 368 4.98 -2.49 24.21
CA CYS A 368 3.71 -1.99 24.71
C CYS A 368 2.63 -2.15 23.63
N LEU A 369 1.37 -2.14 24.04
CA LEU A 369 0.24 -2.09 23.12
C LEU A 369 -0.05 -0.64 22.75
N TYR A 370 -0.15 -0.34 21.46
CA TYR A 370 -0.37 1.02 20.97
C TYR A 370 -1.18 1.06 19.68
N SER A 371 -1.77 2.21 19.42
CA SER A 371 -2.24 2.61 18.09
C SER A 371 -1.72 4.01 17.81
N ALA A 372 -1.28 4.26 16.58
CA ALA A 372 -0.69 5.53 16.21
C ALA A 372 -1.11 5.98 14.82
N VAL A 373 -1.15 7.29 14.62
CA VAL A 373 -1.32 7.93 13.31
C VAL A 373 -0.26 9.01 13.15
N CYS A 374 0.46 8.98 12.04
CA CYS A 374 1.42 10.00 11.65
C CYS A 374 0.89 10.76 10.44
N VAL A 375 0.74 12.08 10.54
CA VAL A 375 0.27 12.95 9.46
C VAL A 375 1.41 13.84 8.99
N ILE A 376 1.66 13.82 7.68
CA ILE A 376 2.73 14.56 7.01
C ILE A 376 2.09 15.69 6.20
N GLU A 377 2.12 16.90 6.77
CA GLU A 377 1.59 18.12 6.16
C GLU A 377 2.71 19.05 5.65
N ASP A 378 3.93 18.89 6.18
CA ASP A 378 5.07 19.70 5.75
C ASP A 378 5.30 19.61 4.23
N PRO A 379 5.29 20.74 3.49
CA PRO A 379 5.36 20.73 2.04
C PRO A 379 6.67 20.12 1.51
N SER A 380 7.79 20.32 2.20
CA SER A 380 9.09 19.80 1.76
C SER A 380 9.19 18.29 1.93
N VAL A 381 8.75 17.77 3.08
CA VAL A 381 8.65 16.33 3.34
C VAL A 381 7.69 15.68 2.35
N ASN A 382 6.49 16.25 2.17
CA ASN A 382 5.48 15.74 1.25
C ASN A 382 5.99 15.70 -0.20
N LYS A 383 6.66 16.75 -0.67
CA LYS A 383 7.26 16.80 -2.00
C LYS A 383 8.28 15.68 -2.21
N MET A 384 9.17 15.47 -1.24
CA MET A 384 10.15 14.40 -1.31
C MET A 384 9.49 13.01 -1.35
N LEU A 385 8.54 12.75 -0.45
CA LEU A 385 7.87 11.45 -0.38
C LEU A 385 7.10 11.11 -1.66
N ARG A 386 6.41 12.08 -2.26
CA ARG A 386 5.71 11.90 -3.54
C ARG A 386 6.64 11.43 -4.67
N THR A 387 7.89 11.89 -4.68
CA THR A 387 8.86 11.50 -5.72
C THR A 387 9.20 10.01 -5.67
N ILE A 388 9.17 9.42 -4.48
CA ILE A 388 9.54 8.01 -4.23
C ILE A 388 8.35 7.08 -4.04
N GLU A 389 7.14 7.59 -4.18
CA GLU A 389 5.90 6.83 -4.00
C GLU A 389 5.59 6.00 -5.24
N ASN A 390 5.14 4.77 -5.05
CA ASN A 390 4.71 3.91 -6.15
C ASN A 390 3.41 4.44 -6.81
N PRO A 391 3.05 3.96 -8.02
CA PRO A 391 1.84 4.43 -8.71
C PRO A 391 0.52 4.18 -7.98
N GLN A 392 0.46 3.16 -7.13
CA GLN A 392 -0.73 2.82 -6.33
C GLN A 392 -0.82 3.61 -5.03
N HIS A 393 0.17 4.46 -4.73
CA HIS A 393 0.26 5.26 -3.50
C HIS A 393 0.21 4.42 -2.20
N THR A 394 0.87 3.24 -2.20
CA THR A 394 0.87 2.30 -1.08
C THR A 394 2.24 2.10 -0.44
N GLU A 395 3.33 2.50 -1.11
CA GLU A 395 4.69 2.30 -0.64
C GLU A 395 5.67 3.37 -1.17
N TRP A 396 6.81 3.51 -0.48
CA TRP A 396 7.92 4.36 -0.89
C TRP A 396 9.07 3.52 -1.44
N GLU A 397 9.33 3.64 -2.74
CA GLU A 397 10.25 2.80 -3.51
C GLU A 397 11.52 3.56 -3.91
N VAL A 398 12.34 3.96 -2.93
CA VAL A 398 13.56 4.75 -3.16
C VAL A 398 14.53 4.04 -4.11
N GLU A 399 14.65 2.71 -4.02
CA GLU A 399 15.60 1.93 -4.82
C GLU A 399 15.28 1.94 -6.30
N GLN A 400 14.00 1.90 -6.63
CA GLN A 400 13.52 1.79 -8.01
C GLN A 400 13.41 3.15 -8.70
N LEU A 401 13.04 4.19 -7.93
CA LEU A 401 12.66 5.48 -8.49
C LEU A 401 13.78 6.52 -8.52
N ILE A 402 14.82 6.34 -7.71
CA ILE A 402 15.94 7.28 -7.64
C ILE A 402 17.23 6.59 -8.13
N THR A 403 17.83 7.12 -9.19
CA THR A 403 19.05 6.58 -9.79
C THR A 403 20.31 7.22 -9.23
N ASP A 404 20.29 8.52 -8.93
CA ASP A 404 21.43 9.24 -8.38
C ASP A 404 21.75 8.82 -6.95
N LYS A 405 23.02 8.53 -6.65
CA LYS A 405 23.47 7.98 -5.36
C LYS A 405 23.32 8.96 -4.18
N GLU A 406 23.55 10.25 -4.39
CA GLU A 406 23.45 11.24 -3.32
C GLU A 406 21.98 11.52 -2.99
N THR A 407 21.19 11.72 -4.02
CA THR A 407 19.74 11.87 -3.90
C THR A 407 19.12 10.63 -3.25
N LYS A 408 19.48 9.42 -3.70
CA LYS A 408 19.05 8.16 -3.08
C LYS A 408 19.38 8.08 -1.60
N LYS A 409 20.60 8.47 -1.20
CA LYS A 409 21.02 8.51 0.21
C LYS A 409 20.17 9.50 1.03
N ARG A 410 19.86 10.66 0.45
CA ARG A 410 19.01 11.68 1.09
C ARG A 410 17.59 11.16 1.33
N TYR A 411 16.95 10.56 0.32
CA TYR A 411 15.58 10.01 0.43
C TYR A 411 15.51 8.81 1.39
N LYS A 412 16.48 7.90 1.35
CA LYS A 412 16.61 6.84 2.36
C LYS A 412 16.80 7.41 3.77
N GLY A 413 17.55 8.50 3.89
CA GLY A 413 17.72 9.24 5.13
C GLY A 413 16.39 9.76 5.65
N LEU A 414 15.58 10.39 4.80
CA LEU A 414 14.26 10.89 5.17
C LEU A 414 13.35 9.77 5.69
N VAL A 415 13.19 8.69 4.92
CA VAL A 415 12.31 7.55 5.33
C VAL A 415 12.77 6.94 6.65
N ARG A 416 14.09 6.77 6.85
CA ARG A 416 14.63 6.28 8.12
C ARG A 416 14.39 7.25 9.27
N SER A 417 14.47 8.56 9.01
CA SER A 417 14.23 9.60 10.02
C SER A 417 12.76 9.61 10.46
N ILE A 418 11.82 9.47 9.53
CA ILE A 418 10.38 9.35 9.84
C ILE A 418 10.13 8.10 10.69
N ASN A 419 10.59 6.93 10.25
CA ASN A 419 10.40 5.69 10.98
C ASN A 419 11.03 5.72 12.38
N ARG A 420 12.22 6.32 12.51
CA ARG A 420 12.89 6.50 13.80
C ARG A 420 12.12 7.46 14.70
N ALA A 421 11.68 8.60 14.18
CA ALA A 421 10.91 9.59 14.93
C ALA A 421 9.62 8.99 15.49
N ILE A 422 8.88 8.21 14.69
CA ILE A 422 7.68 7.48 15.13
C ILE A 422 8.05 6.50 16.25
N LYS A 423 9.06 5.64 16.04
CA LYS A 423 9.47 4.63 17.02
C LYS A 423 9.93 5.27 18.33
N ASP A 424 10.82 6.27 18.26
CA ASP A 424 11.38 6.92 19.44
C ASP A 424 10.28 7.67 20.22
N TYR A 425 9.32 8.31 19.54
CA TYR A 425 8.22 9.01 20.20
C TYR A 425 7.30 8.02 20.96
N ILE A 426 6.86 6.93 20.32
CA ILE A 426 6.03 5.90 20.99
C ILE A 426 6.79 5.28 22.17
N SER A 427 8.08 4.97 21.99
CA SER A 427 8.91 4.39 23.07
C SER A 427 9.08 5.35 24.24
N ASN A 428 9.25 6.65 23.99
CA ASN A 428 9.39 7.65 25.04
C ASN A 428 8.11 7.81 25.86
N ILE A 429 6.93 7.83 25.21
CA ILE A 429 5.64 7.89 25.91
C ILE A 429 5.44 6.61 26.71
N ALA A 430 5.76 5.43 26.15
CA ALA A 430 5.65 4.17 26.85
C ALA A 430 6.53 4.15 28.12
N MET A 431 7.76 4.67 28.03
CA MET A 431 8.67 4.76 29.18
C MET A 431 8.20 5.78 30.23
N ALA A 432 7.60 6.90 29.81
CA ALA A 432 7.08 7.92 30.74
C ALA A 432 5.88 7.44 31.54
N ASN A 433 5.11 6.48 31.01
CA ASN A 433 3.94 5.90 31.69
C ASN A 433 4.29 4.65 32.54
N ILE A 434 5.55 4.26 32.61
CA ILE A 434 6.00 3.21 33.53
C ILE A 434 6.21 3.88 34.90
N GLU A 435 5.30 3.63 35.85
CA GLU A 435 5.53 3.95 37.25
C GLU A 435 6.77 3.17 37.75
N ASP A 436 7.52 3.73 38.72
CA ASP A 436 8.77 3.15 39.27
C ASP A 436 8.63 1.70 39.77
N THR A 437 7.41 1.16 39.80
CA THR A 437 7.10 -0.21 40.18
C THR A 437 5.95 -0.75 39.32
N THR A 438 6.21 -1.12 38.09
CA THR A 438 5.22 -1.83 37.25
C THR A 438 5.58 -3.32 37.23
N ASP A 439 4.65 -4.19 37.63
CA ASP A 439 4.70 -5.60 37.30
C ASP A 439 4.71 -5.73 35.77
N LEU A 440 5.77 -6.24 35.20
CA LEU A 440 5.82 -6.57 33.77
C LEU A 440 4.79 -7.66 33.50
N PRO A 441 3.68 -7.40 32.79
CA PRO A 441 2.58 -8.36 32.64
C PRO A 441 2.95 -9.69 31.99
N LEU A 442 4.16 -9.78 31.42
CA LEU A 442 4.71 -10.98 30.81
C LEU A 442 5.95 -11.50 31.58
N ALA A 443 6.33 -10.90 32.71
CA ALA A 443 7.47 -11.37 33.50
C ALA A 443 7.25 -12.78 33.99
N SER A 444 6.01 -13.16 34.30
CA SER A 444 5.64 -14.54 34.67
C SER A 444 5.90 -15.58 33.56
N HIS A 445 5.96 -15.17 32.29
CA HIS A 445 6.36 -16.04 31.18
C HIS A 445 7.88 -16.19 31.03
N TYR A 446 8.65 -15.26 31.60
CA TYR A 446 10.12 -15.22 31.46
C TYR A 446 10.87 -15.44 32.78
N ILE A 447 10.22 -15.27 33.92
CA ILE A 447 10.80 -15.48 35.24
C ILE A 447 10.06 -16.68 35.89
N PRO A 448 10.72 -17.80 36.17
CA PRO A 448 10.07 -18.93 36.84
C PRO A 448 9.53 -18.48 38.18
N ASP A 449 8.31 -18.90 38.49
CA ASP A 449 7.64 -18.63 39.76
C ASP A 449 8.43 -19.33 40.88
N LEU A 450 9.17 -18.57 41.66
CA LEU A 450 9.95 -19.10 42.80
C LEU A 450 9.09 -19.71 43.93
N GLN A 451 7.76 -19.69 43.81
CA GLN A 451 6.84 -20.33 44.73
C GLN A 451 6.80 -21.87 44.64
N ALA A 452 7.41 -22.47 43.61
CA ALA A 452 7.43 -23.91 43.42
C ALA A 452 8.54 -24.64 44.21
N LEU A 453 9.44 -23.91 44.88
CA LEU A 453 10.47 -24.49 45.77
C LEU A 453 10.02 -24.32 47.22
N GLY A 454 9.24 -25.29 47.69
CA GLY A 454 8.77 -25.35 49.08
C GLY A 454 9.91 -25.41 50.08
N SER A 455 10.03 -24.36 50.90
CA SER A 455 10.49 -24.44 52.27
C SER A 455 10.01 -23.23 53.08
N GLU A 456 9.42 -23.47 54.22
CA GLU A 456 8.75 -22.49 55.09
C GLU A 456 9.66 -21.41 55.71
N ASN A 457 10.93 -21.28 55.32
CA ASN A 457 11.88 -20.33 55.91
C ASN A 457 12.35 -19.20 54.95
N SER A 458 11.74 -19.04 53.80
CA SER A 458 12.17 -18.01 52.81
C SER A 458 11.37 -16.70 52.83
N ASN A 459 10.37 -16.56 53.70
CA ASN A 459 9.48 -15.39 53.75
C ASN A 459 10.11 -14.07 54.22
N GLN A 460 11.37 -14.07 54.66
CA GLN A 460 12.08 -12.84 55.03
C GLN A 460 13.03 -12.32 53.93
N LEU A 461 13.48 -13.15 53.00
CA LEU A 461 14.40 -12.74 51.93
C LEU A 461 13.69 -12.24 50.68
N LEU A 462 12.39 -12.53 50.49
CA LEU A 462 11.60 -12.13 49.32
C LEU A 462 10.92 -10.74 49.45
N ARG A 463 11.14 -10.01 50.56
CA ARG A 463 10.64 -8.66 50.79
C ARG A 463 11.60 -7.55 50.36
N GLU A 464 12.81 -7.82 49.94
CA GLU A 464 13.63 -6.85 49.24
C GLU A 464 13.21 -6.83 47.76
N LYS A 465 12.33 -5.86 47.43
CA LYS A 465 11.97 -5.55 46.06
C LYS A 465 13.25 -5.38 45.25
N ALA A 466 13.45 -6.22 44.24
CA ALA A 466 14.49 -6.02 43.26
C ALA A 466 14.25 -4.66 42.59
N LYS A 467 14.95 -3.63 43.01
CA LYS A 467 14.95 -2.33 42.34
C LYS A 467 15.69 -2.48 41.02
N ILE A 468 14.96 -2.65 39.96
CA ILE A 468 15.52 -2.51 38.61
C ILE A 468 15.68 -1.03 38.37
N SER A 469 16.89 -0.49 38.57
CA SER A 469 17.22 0.87 38.21
C SER A 469 17.56 0.90 36.72
N PHE A 470 16.73 1.52 35.91
CA PHE A 470 17.08 1.87 34.53
C PHE A 470 18.14 2.97 34.56
N ALA A 471 19.37 2.62 34.20
CA ALA A 471 20.42 3.64 34.03
C ALA A 471 20.03 4.57 32.87
N GLN A 472 19.77 5.85 33.15
CA GLN A 472 19.66 6.87 32.12
C GLN A 472 20.86 6.77 31.18
N ARG A 473 20.62 6.56 29.90
CA ARG A 473 21.64 6.63 28.86
C ARG A 473 22.29 8.00 28.93
N ARG A 474 23.51 8.09 29.40
CA ARG A 474 24.33 9.30 29.25
C ARG A 474 24.43 9.61 27.77
N SER A 475 24.05 10.82 27.38
CA SER A 475 24.27 11.35 26.05
C SER A 475 25.75 11.23 25.72
N TYR A 476 26.08 10.38 24.75
CA TYR A 476 27.42 10.29 24.21
C TYR A 476 27.65 11.55 23.36
N THR A 477 28.38 12.49 23.90
CA THR A 477 29.06 13.52 23.10
C THR A 477 30.12 12.81 22.27
N GLU A 478 29.97 12.86 20.95
CA GLU A 478 30.93 12.30 20.01
C GLU A 478 32.31 12.93 20.18
N SER A 479 33.26 12.22 20.79
CA SER A 479 34.66 12.45 20.56
C SER A 479 35.10 11.72 19.30
N LYS A 480 35.31 12.46 18.23
CA LYS A 480 35.86 11.96 16.97
C LYS A 480 37.26 11.36 17.21
N LYS A 481 37.38 10.04 17.23
CA LYS A 481 38.66 9.36 17.02
C LYS A 481 38.86 9.09 15.52
N PRO A 482 40.03 9.38 14.95
CA PRO A 482 40.27 9.20 13.51
C PRO A 482 40.27 7.71 13.13
N ARG A 483 39.50 7.36 12.11
CA ARG A 483 39.51 6.04 11.51
C ARG A 483 40.85 5.75 10.84
N LYS A 484 41.60 4.75 11.33
CA LYS A 484 42.75 4.19 10.62
C LYS A 484 42.28 3.57 9.28
N LYS A 485 42.88 4.03 8.18
CA LYS A 485 42.78 3.42 6.86
C LYS A 485 43.38 2.01 6.92
N TYR A 486 42.55 1.00 6.62
CA TYR A 486 43.06 -0.35 6.36
C TYR A 486 43.51 -0.44 4.90
N GLU A 487 44.82 -0.66 4.70
CA GLU A 487 45.40 -1.02 3.42
C GLU A 487 44.99 -2.45 3.03
N LYS A 488 44.60 -2.64 1.77
CA LYS A 488 44.35 -3.93 1.17
C LYS A 488 45.64 -4.75 1.14
N LYS A 489 45.73 -5.82 1.92
CA LYS A 489 46.73 -6.87 1.73
C LYS A 489 46.24 -7.89 0.73
N LYS A 490 47.13 -8.19 -0.21
CA LYS A 490 47.02 -9.17 -1.28
C LYS A 490 46.92 -10.61 -0.75
N ASP A 491 46.30 -11.43 -1.57
CA ASP A 491 46.06 -12.86 -1.51
C ASP A 491 47.07 -13.71 -0.73
N ASN A 492 46.52 -14.62 0.07
CA ASN A 492 47.18 -15.85 0.46
C ASN A 492 46.17 -17.03 0.61
N PRO A 493 46.53 -18.27 0.43
CA PRO A 493 45.69 -19.32 -0.11
C PRO A 493 44.79 -20.03 0.89
N LYS A 494 43.68 -20.50 0.37
CA LYS A 494 42.69 -21.48 0.86
C LYS A 494 42.99 -22.14 2.22
N ARG A 495 42.45 -21.61 3.29
CA ARG A 495 42.06 -22.38 4.47
C ARG A 495 40.59 -22.77 4.31
N HIS A 496 40.26 -24.08 4.40
CA HIS A 496 38.90 -24.55 4.59
C HIS A 496 38.41 -24.09 5.95
N GLY A 497 37.83 -22.89 6.01
CA GLY A 497 37.17 -22.37 7.19
C GLY A 497 35.67 -22.69 7.11
N ASN A 498 35.08 -23.03 8.25
CA ASN A 498 33.63 -23.20 8.41
C ASN A 498 32.91 -21.99 7.81
N ARG A 499 32.04 -22.23 6.83
CA ARG A 499 31.21 -21.16 6.27
C ARG A 499 30.04 -20.93 7.22
N ARG A 500 29.85 -19.69 7.66
CA ARG A 500 28.66 -19.28 8.39
C ARG A 500 27.49 -19.24 7.40
N ILE A 501 26.36 -19.85 7.78
CA ILE A 501 25.10 -19.74 7.06
C ILE A 501 24.37 -18.53 7.63
N ASP A 502 24.18 -17.49 6.81
CA ASP A 502 23.45 -16.28 7.18
C ASP A 502 22.01 -16.35 6.65
N ASN A 503 21.11 -15.53 7.19
CA ASN A 503 19.69 -15.43 6.80
C ASN A 503 18.82 -16.66 7.13
N ILE A 504 19.15 -17.39 8.18
CA ILE A 504 18.24 -18.44 8.71
C ILE A 504 17.04 -17.74 9.36
N ARG A 505 15.83 -18.05 8.86
CA ARG A 505 14.58 -17.66 9.52
C ARG A 505 14.25 -18.72 10.55
N PHE A 506 13.90 -18.30 11.76
CA PHE A 506 13.48 -19.23 12.79
C PHE A 506 12.25 -18.71 13.55
N ALA A 507 11.46 -19.65 14.06
CA ALA A 507 10.38 -19.41 15.02
C ALA A 507 10.59 -20.37 16.20
N SER A 508 10.17 -19.98 17.39
CA SER A 508 10.22 -20.83 18.56
C SER A 508 8.82 -21.05 19.13
N MET A 509 8.54 -22.25 19.59
CA MET A 509 7.31 -22.62 20.27
C MET A 509 7.66 -23.35 21.59
N TYR A 510 7.08 -22.89 22.69
CA TYR A 510 7.17 -23.57 23.96
C TYR A 510 6.01 -24.55 24.13
N HIS A 511 6.30 -25.77 24.55
CA HIS A 511 5.31 -26.80 24.85
C HIS A 511 5.22 -27.04 26.35
N ASP A 512 4.14 -26.63 26.97
CA ASP A 512 3.95 -26.71 28.40
C ASP A 512 3.84 -28.17 28.88
N SER A 513 3.25 -29.05 28.08
CA SER A 513 3.10 -30.48 28.38
C SER A 513 4.41 -31.25 28.44
N THR A 514 5.39 -30.88 27.61
CA THR A 514 6.72 -31.53 27.56
C THR A 514 7.82 -30.69 28.19
N LYS A 515 7.49 -29.47 28.60
CA LYS A 515 8.43 -28.46 29.11
C LYS A 515 9.67 -28.37 28.21
N ALA A 516 9.43 -28.15 26.92
CA ALA A 516 10.47 -28.10 25.92
C ALA A 516 10.20 -26.96 24.90
N TYR A 517 11.26 -26.41 24.32
CA TYR A 517 11.17 -25.50 23.19
C TYR A 517 11.35 -26.27 21.89
N THR A 518 10.50 -26.02 20.93
CA THR A 518 10.72 -26.43 19.55
C THR A 518 11.12 -25.20 18.73
N LEU A 519 12.26 -25.29 18.07
CA LEU A 519 12.73 -24.29 17.14
C LEU A 519 12.47 -24.79 15.72
N PHE A 520 11.78 -23.98 14.93
CA PHE A 520 11.52 -24.21 13.53
C PHE A 520 12.43 -23.28 12.74
N PHE A 521 13.19 -23.79 11.79
CA PHE A 521 14.03 -22.94 10.98
C PHE A 521 14.16 -23.44 9.54
N ASP A 522 14.32 -22.49 8.63
CA ASP A 522 14.51 -22.74 7.20
C ASP A 522 15.99 -22.57 6.85
N ALA A 523 16.58 -23.60 6.25
CA ALA A 523 17.93 -23.52 5.75
C ALA A 523 17.93 -22.91 4.32
N PRO A 524 18.70 -21.85 4.06
CA PRO A 524 18.76 -21.25 2.74
C PRO A 524 19.54 -22.07 1.72
N CYS A 525 20.23 -23.11 2.15
CA CYS A 525 21.02 -24.01 1.28
C CYS A 525 21.24 -25.37 1.94
N ASN A 526 21.55 -26.38 1.12
CA ASN A 526 22.01 -27.66 1.63
C ASN A 526 23.39 -27.53 2.28
N ALA A 527 23.55 -28.07 3.47
CA ALA A 527 24.81 -28.07 4.20
C ALA A 527 25.02 -29.38 4.95
N LYS A 528 26.24 -29.86 5.01
CA LYS A 528 26.60 -31.10 5.71
C LYS A 528 27.47 -30.83 6.92
N ASN A 529 27.34 -31.67 7.92
CA ASN A 529 28.11 -31.60 9.16
C ASN A 529 28.04 -30.21 9.82
N CYS A 530 26.82 -29.74 10.03
CA CYS A 530 26.54 -28.42 10.58
C CYS A 530 26.80 -28.34 12.08
N GLU A 531 27.09 -27.11 12.52
CA GLU A 531 27.12 -26.74 13.95
C GLU A 531 26.09 -25.61 14.19
N LEU A 532 25.30 -25.74 15.29
CA LEU A 532 24.33 -24.74 15.71
C LEU A 532 24.68 -24.25 17.11
N LYS A 533 24.70 -22.92 17.28
CA LYS A 533 24.85 -22.25 18.56
C LYS A 533 23.64 -21.39 18.84
N LEU A 534 23.10 -21.44 20.02
CA LEU A 534 21.96 -20.66 20.47
C LEU A 534 22.41 -19.55 21.41
N PHE A 535 21.81 -18.38 21.26
CA PHE A 535 22.10 -17.22 22.09
C PHE A 535 20.79 -16.61 22.59
N ALA A 536 20.72 -16.24 23.85
CA ALA A 536 19.61 -15.44 24.35
C ALA A 536 19.76 -13.98 23.87
N CYS A 537 18.66 -13.36 23.51
CA CYS A 537 18.63 -11.91 23.20
C CYS A 537 18.26 -11.16 24.47
N GLY A 538 19.28 -10.65 25.22
CA GLY A 538 19.06 -9.77 26.35
C GLY A 538 18.75 -8.33 25.91
N MET A 539 17.97 -7.60 26.72
CA MET A 539 17.59 -6.21 26.44
C MET A 539 18.77 -5.21 26.35
N GLY A 540 19.95 -5.59 26.82
CA GLY A 540 21.17 -4.75 26.83
C GLY A 540 22.07 -4.89 25.60
N GLY A 541 21.71 -5.73 24.64
CA GLY A 541 22.56 -6.04 23.48
C GLY A 541 23.60 -7.12 23.75
N ASP A 542 23.69 -7.64 24.97
CA ASP A 542 24.46 -8.83 25.31
C ASP A 542 23.75 -10.05 24.77
N ARG A 543 24.54 -10.97 24.22
CA ARG A 543 24.04 -12.24 23.66
C ARG A 543 24.73 -13.40 24.36
N PRO A 544 24.33 -13.73 25.61
CA PRO A 544 24.86 -14.90 26.30
C PRO A 544 24.53 -16.14 25.50
N GLN A 545 25.50 -17.04 25.37
CA GLN A 545 25.30 -18.32 24.75
C GLN A 545 24.50 -19.22 25.72
N LEU A 546 23.47 -19.88 25.18
CA LEU A 546 22.61 -20.75 25.98
C LEU A 546 23.30 -22.07 26.27
N GLU A 547 23.09 -22.61 27.48
CA GLU A 547 23.48 -23.95 27.85
C GLU A 547 22.44 -24.96 27.33
N ILE A 548 22.90 -25.99 26.63
CA ILE A 548 22.07 -27.00 25.97
C ILE A 548 22.38 -28.35 26.57
N LEU A 549 21.47 -28.89 27.37
CA LEU A 549 21.65 -30.19 28.02
C LEU A 549 21.19 -31.34 27.12
N ASN A 550 20.18 -31.13 26.30
CA ASN A 550 19.64 -32.13 25.37
C ASN A 550 19.04 -31.46 24.14
N ALA A 551 19.08 -32.14 23.02
CA ALA A 551 18.48 -31.67 21.77
C ALA A 551 18.13 -32.83 20.84
N SER A 552 17.06 -32.69 20.07
CA SER A 552 16.72 -33.59 18.97
C SER A 552 16.29 -32.81 17.74
N LEU A 553 16.81 -33.20 16.57
CA LEU A 553 16.47 -32.63 15.28
C LEU A 553 15.57 -33.61 14.54
N ASN A 554 14.34 -33.20 14.17
CA ASN A 554 13.35 -34.07 13.53
C ASN A 554 13.19 -35.42 14.28
N GLN A 555 13.13 -35.36 15.64
CA GLN A 555 13.03 -36.49 16.55
C GLN A 555 14.28 -37.38 16.65
N ILE A 556 15.38 -37.04 15.98
CA ILE A 556 16.67 -37.76 16.08
C ILE A 556 17.54 -37.04 17.12
N PRO A 557 18.06 -37.73 18.15
CA PRO A 557 18.94 -37.13 19.16
C PRO A 557 20.18 -36.49 18.49
N CYS A 558 20.54 -35.29 18.93
CA CYS A 558 21.71 -34.57 18.42
C CYS A 558 22.91 -34.75 19.35
N ASN A 559 24.10 -34.66 18.78
CA ASN A 559 25.33 -34.56 19.55
C ASN A 559 25.53 -33.13 20.09
N ILE A 560 25.91 -33.01 21.36
CA ILE A 560 26.17 -31.73 22.01
C ILE A 560 27.61 -31.72 22.50
N ARG A 561 28.33 -30.61 22.28
CA ARG A 561 29.67 -30.39 22.77
C ARG A 561 29.70 -29.21 23.74
N ASP A 562 30.37 -29.39 24.88
CA ASP A 562 30.56 -28.38 25.92
C ASP A 562 29.24 -27.77 26.44
N ASN A 563 28.12 -28.51 26.34
CA ASN A 563 26.76 -28.02 26.64
C ASN A 563 26.35 -26.75 25.93
N GLN A 564 26.96 -26.42 24.79
CA GLN A 564 26.75 -25.14 24.11
C GLN A 564 26.59 -25.26 22.59
N VAL A 565 27.00 -26.36 21.98
CA VAL A 565 27.03 -26.50 20.51
C VAL A 565 26.39 -27.83 20.11
N ILE A 566 25.32 -27.75 19.33
CA ILE A 566 24.73 -28.89 18.63
C ILE A 566 25.52 -29.10 17.34
N TYR A 567 26.00 -30.33 17.06
CA TYR A 567 26.85 -30.56 15.90
C TYR A 567 26.59 -31.91 15.21
N GLY A 568 27.14 -32.07 14.02
CA GLY A 568 27.13 -33.33 13.30
C GLY A 568 25.80 -33.66 12.63
N PHE A 569 25.03 -32.66 12.23
CA PHE A 569 23.78 -32.81 11.50
C PHE A 569 23.86 -32.19 10.11
N ASP A 570 23.02 -32.67 9.18
CA ASP A 570 22.90 -32.14 7.82
C ASP A 570 21.64 -31.30 7.69
N LEU A 571 21.70 -30.25 6.86
CA LEU A 571 20.59 -29.38 6.52
C LEU A 571 20.23 -29.55 5.04
N GLU A 572 18.94 -29.62 4.74
CA GLU A 572 18.42 -29.60 3.38
C GLU A 572 17.72 -28.25 3.14
N ALA A 573 17.97 -27.66 1.97
CA ALA A 573 17.30 -26.41 1.57
C ALA A 573 15.79 -26.66 1.42
N VAL A 574 14.98 -25.74 1.99
CA VAL A 574 13.52 -25.76 1.87
C VAL A 574 12.78 -26.82 2.72
N SER A 575 13.44 -27.59 3.58
CA SER A 575 12.73 -28.43 4.55
C SER A 575 12.61 -27.71 5.90
N TYR A 576 11.39 -27.65 6.45
CA TYR A 576 11.18 -27.21 7.83
C TYR A 576 11.93 -28.16 8.77
N THR A 577 12.95 -27.64 9.43
CA THR A 577 13.74 -28.40 10.39
C THR A 577 13.24 -28.11 11.79
N HIS A 578 12.93 -29.16 12.54
CA HIS A 578 12.40 -29.07 13.92
C HIS A 578 13.52 -29.46 14.92
N LEU A 579 13.92 -28.49 15.73
CA LEU A 579 14.84 -28.72 16.83
C LEU A 579 14.06 -28.67 18.16
N THR A 580 14.03 -29.74 18.94
CA THR A 580 13.37 -29.78 20.23
C THR A 580 14.42 -29.72 21.34
N LEU A 581 14.23 -28.78 22.27
CA LEU A 581 15.09 -28.55 23.43
C LEU A 581 14.24 -28.67 24.71
N PRO A 582 14.46 -29.62 25.60
CA PRO A 582 13.81 -29.65 26.92
C PRO A 582 14.13 -28.39 27.73
N THR A 583 13.22 -27.97 28.61
CA THR A 583 13.34 -26.71 29.39
C THR A 583 14.56 -26.69 30.30
N ASN A 584 14.98 -27.87 30.80
CA ASN A 584 16.20 -27.97 31.59
C ASN A 584 17.50 -27.79 30.79
N SER A 585 17.36 -27.55 29.46
CA SER A 585 18.48 -27.28 28.56
C SER A 585 18.73 -25.79 28.32
N LEU A 586 17.94 -24.92 28.92
CA LEU A 586 18.01 -23.47 28.80
C LEU A 586 18.14 -22.86 30.20
N VAL A 587 19.33 -22.81 30.75
CA VAL A 587 19.68 -22.11 32.00
C VAL A 587 20.52 -20.90 31.72
#